data_18cd47810e79924e3b60683669d48d7d
#
_entry.id   18cd47810e79924e3b60683669d48d7d
#
_cell.length_a   1.000
_cell.length_b   1.000
_cell.length_c   1.000
_cell.angle_alpha   90.00
_cell.angle_beta   90.00
_cell.angle_gamma   90.00
#
_symmetry.space_group_name_H-M   'P 1'
#
loop_
_entity.id
_entity.type
_entity.pdbx_description
1 polymer ?
#
loop_
_entity_poly.entity_id
_entity_poly.type
_entity_poly.pdbx_seq_one_letter_code
_entity_poly.pdbx_strand_id
1 'polypeptide(L)'
;MPVLIRHRSAMSAAQYDESAPPLVEQLRKQPGFLVHVTYEDADGFVVAEVWETLEQHGTWFDANVKPNIPFEITQEVVDLHSIQTP
;
A
#
# COMPACT_ATOMS: atom_id res chain seq x y z
N MET A 1 0.09 17.65 0.83
CA MET A 1 1.44 17.03 0.87
C MET A 1 1.31 15.55 0.63
N PRO A 2 2.08 14.97 -0.30
CA PRO A 2 2.09 13.52 -0.49
C PRO A 2 2.55 12.80 0.78
N VAL A 3 2.06 11.58 0.93
CA VAL A 3 2.42 10.73 2.07
C VAL A 3 2.89 9.37 1.57
N LEU A 4 3.84 8.77 2.28
CA LEU A 4 4.24 7.39 2.08
C LEU A 4 3.58 6.55 3.18
N ILE A 5 2.85 5.52 2.79
CA ILE A 5 2.23 4.59 3.73
C ILE A 5 2.89 3.23 3.53
N ARG A 6 3.41 2.67 4.61
CA ARG A 6 4.07 1.37 4.58
C ARG A 6 3.30 0.40 5.44
N HIS A 7 2.92 -0.73 4.85
CA HIS A 7 2.25 -1.82 5.57
C HIS A 7 3.19 -3.02 5.63
N ARG A 8 3.46 -3.48 6.83
CA ARG A 8 4.27 -4.67 7.05
C ARG A 8 3.40 -5.79 7.58
N SER A 9 3.58 -7.00 7.06
CA SER A 9 2.79 -8.16 7.45
C SER A 9 3.62 -9.44 7.36
N ALA A 10 3.03 -10.55 7.81
CA ALA A 10 3.64 -11.88 7.70
C ALA A 10 3.33 -12.56 6.36
N MET A 11 2.65 -11.88 5.44
CA MET A 11 2.37 -12.40 4.11
C MET A 11 3.67 -12.74 3.38
N SER A 12 3.65 -13.77 2.53
CA SER A 12 4.78 -14.05 1.66
C SER A 12 4.59 -13.37 0.30
N ALA A 13 5.68 -13.19 -0.44
CA ALA A 13 5.61 -12.67 -1.81
C ALA A 13 4.73 -13.55 -2.69
N ALA A 14 4.80 -14.86 -2.53
CA ALA A 14 3.98 -15.80 -3.30
C ALA A 14 2.48 -15.61 -3.03
N GLN A 15 2.11 -15.44 -1.76
CA GLN A 15 0.71 -15.16 -1.40
C GLN A 15 0.23 -13.84 -2.00
N TYR A 16 1.07 -12.83 -1.97
CA TYR A 16 0.76 -11.54 -2.57
C TYR A 16 0.53 -11.68 -4.07
N ASP A 17 1.44 -12.36 -4.76
CA ASP A 17 1.37 -12.54 -6.22
C ASP A 17 0.11 -13.29 -6.66
N GLU A 18 -0.43 -14.16 -5.82
CA GLU A 18 -1.68 -14.86 -6.11
C GLU A 18 -2.92 -13.98 -5.97
N SER A 19 -2.94 -13.10 -4.98
CA SER A 19 -4.15 -12.40 -4.58
C SER A 19 -4.22 -10.93 -5.01
N ALA A 20 -3.07 -10.29 -5.22
CA ALA A 20 -3.02 -8.84 -5.43
C ALA A 20 -3.40 -8.32 -6.81
N PRO A 21 -3.15 -9.04 -7.93
CA PRO A 21 -3.36 -8.44 -9.25
C PRO A 21 -4.71 -7.76 -9.49
N PRO A 22 -5.87 -8.35 -9.12
CA PRO A 22 -7.16 -7.67 -9.29
C PRO A 22 -7.27 -6.39 -8.47
N LEU A 23 -6.70 -6.39 -7.26
CA LEU A 23 -6.71 -5.21 -6.40
C LEU A 23 -5.81 -4.12 -6.97
N VAL A 24 -4.66 -4.47 -7.50
CA VAL A 24 -3.73 -3.52 -8.12
C VAL A 24 -4.38 -2.83 -9.32
N GLU A 25 -5.15 -3.55 -10.11
CA GLU A 25 -5.89 -2.97 -11.23
C GLU A 25 -6.88 -1.90 -10.75
N GLN A 26 -7.60 -2.16 -9.66
CA GLN A 26 -8.50 -1.19 -9.07
C GLN A 26 -7.74 -0.02 -8.44
N LEU A 27 -6.62 -0.31 -7.78
CA LEU A 27 -5.78 0.70 -7.14
C LEU A 27 -5.32 1.77 -8.12
N ARG A 28 -4.92 1.37 -9.33
CA ARG A 28 -4.44 2.29 -10.36
C ARG A 28 -5.46 3.36 -10.74
N LYS A 29 -6.74 3.10 -10.50
CA LYS A 29 -7.84 4.00 -10.87
C LYS A 29 -8.25 4.93 -9.75
N GLN A 30 -7.64 4.80 -8.57
CA GLN A 30 -8.07 5.57 -7.41
C GLN A 30 -7.56 7.01 -7.44
N PRO A 31 -8.40 7.98 -7.07
CA PRO A 31 -7.95 9.37 -6.98
C PRO A 31 -6.85 9.51 -5.93
N GLY A 32 -5.77 10.18 -6.28
CA GLY A 32 -4.66 10.44 -5.37
C GLY A 32 -3.60 9.38 -5.29
N PHE A 33 -3.83 8.22 -5.91
CA PHE A 33 -2.81 7.16 -5.95
C PHE A 33 -1.63 7.57 -6.86
N LEU A 34 -0.41 7.39 -6.37
CA LEU A 34 0.79 7.77 -7.13
C LEU A 34 1.72 6.59 -7.41
N VAL A 35 2.11 5.82 -6.39
CA VAL A 35 3.10 4.75 -6.53
C VAL A 35 2.77 3.60 -5.60
N HIS A 36 3.01 2.38 -6.06
CA HIS A 36 2.87 1.15 -5.27
C HIS A 36 4.10 0.28 -5.49
N VAL A 37 4.79 -0.07 -4.41
CA VAL A 37 5.95 -0.96 -4.45
C VAL A 37 5.83 -2.01 -3.36
N THR A 38 6.43 -3.17 -3.59
CA THR A 38 6.47 -4.25 -2.61
C THR A 38 7.88 -4.79 -2.50
N TYR A 39 8.23 -5.27 -1.31
CA TYR A 39 9.51 -5.94 -1.09
C TYR A 39 9.44 -6.80 0.17
N GLU A 40 10.40 -7.71 0.30
CA GLU A 40 10.60 -8.47 1.53
C GLU A 40 11.91 -8.05 2.17
N ASP A 41 11.92 -8.02 3.50
CA ASP A 41 13.15 -7.81 4.27
C ASP A 41 13.18 -8.82 5.44
N ALA A 42 14.14 -8.67 6.35
CA ALA A 42 14.29 -9.57 7.49
C ALA A 42 13.06 -9.61 8.41
N ASP A 43 12.26 -8.55 8.39
CA ASP A 43 11.13 -8.39 9.30
C ASP A 43 9.77 -8.70 8.65
N GLY A 44 9.74 -9.08 7.38
CA GLY A 44 8.51 -9.50 6.73
C GLY A 44 8.30 -8.91 5.34
N PHE A 45 7.06 -9.00 4.87
CA PHE A 45 6.65 -8.48 3.57
C PHE A 45 6.11 -7.06 3.72
N VAL A 46 6.54 -6.17 2.84
CA VAL A 46 6.17 -4.76 2.90
C VAL A 46 5.45 -4.36 1.61
N VAL A 47 4.32 -3.67 1.78
CA VAL A 47 3.64 -2.94 0.72
C VAL A 47 3.78 -1.46 1.05
N ALA A 48 4.40 -0.70 0.17
CA ALA A 48 4.59 0.73 0.35
C ALA A 48 3.91 1.48 -0.77
N GLU A 49 3.15 2.53 -0.42
CA GLU A 49 2.42 3.32 -1.39
C GLU A 49 2.60 4.81 -1.12
N VAL A 50 2.63 5.57 -2.20
CA VAL A 50 2.62 7.03 -2.13
C VAL A 50 1.26 7.50 -2.62
N TRP A 51 0.64 8.36 -1.85
CA TRP A 51 -0.67 8.96 -2.14
C TRP A 51 -0.59 10.47 -1.96
N GLU A 52 -1.45 11.19 -2.66
CA GLU A 52 -1.52 12.64 -2.50
C GLU A 52 -1.95 13.03 -1.09
N THR A 53 -2.89 12.27 -0.49
CA THR A 53 -3.33 12.48 0.89
C THR A 53 -3.53 11.16 1.62
N LEU A 54 -3.36 11.18 2.93
CA LEU A 54 -3.64 10.02 3.78
C LEU A 54 -5.12 9.63 3.74
N GLU A 55 -6.00 10.62 3.64
CA GLU A 55 -7.45 10.38 3.57
C GLU A 55 -7.83 9.57 2.34
N GLN A 56 -7.25 9.88 1.19
CA GLN A 56 -7.51 9.12 -0.05
C GLN A 56 -7.05 7.67 0.08
N HIS A 57 -5.88 7.45 0.67
CA HIS A 57 -5.41 6.10 0.97
C HIS A 57 -6.37 5.37 1.90
N GLY A 58 -6.80 6.03 2.96
CA GLY A 58 -7.69 5.41 3.95
C GLY A 58 -9.02 4.97 3.33
N THR A 59 -9.60 5.79 2.47
CA THR A 59 -10.84 5.46 1.76
C THR A 59 -10.68 4.18 0.93
N TRP A 60 -9.59 4.08 0.19
CA TRP A 60 -9.27 2.88 -0.59
C TRP A 60 -9.04 1.67 0.30
N PHE A 61 -8.16 1.81 1.29
CA PHE A 61 -7.74 0.71 2.15
C PHE A 61 -8.90 0.12 2.93
N ASP A 62 -9.71 0.97 3.55
CA ASP A 62 -10.80 0.52 4.41
C ASP A 62 -11.91 -0.18 3.62
N ALA A 63 -12.13 0.23 2.36
CA ALA A 63 -13.19 -0.35 1.54
C ALA A 63 -12.74 -1.62 0.81
N ASN A 64 -11.49 -1.71 0.39
CA ASN A 64 -11.06 -2.73 -0.56
C ASN A 64 -10.00 -3.70 -0.03
N VAL A 65 -9.20 -3.28 0.93
CA VAL A 65 -8.07 -4.08 1.41
C VAL A 65 -8.34 -4.67 2.78
N LYS A 66 -8.69 -3.82 3.74
CA LYS A 66 -8.88 -4.24 5.14
C LYS A 66 -9.89 -5.38 5.31
N PRO A 67 -11.05 -5.38 4.63
CA PRO A 67 -12.01 -6.48 4.78
C PRO A 67 -11.49 -7.84 4.27
N ASN A 68 -10.46 -7.84 3.45
CA ASN A 68 -9.93 -9.04 2.81
C ASN A 68 -8.63 -9.54 3.42
N ILE A 69 -8.17 -8.91 4.51
CA ILE A 69 -6.91 -9.28 5.16
C ILE A 69 -7.21 -10.11 6.40
N PRO A 70 -6.77 -11.40 6.43
CA PRO A 70 -7.01 -12.26 7.61
C PRO A 70 -5.89 -12.19 8.64
N PHE A 71 -4.97 -11.24 8.55
CA PHE A 71 -3.79 -11.15 9.41
C PHE A 71 -3.56 -9.71 9.84
N GLU A 72 -2.72 -9.52 10.86
CA GLU A 72 -2.38 -8.20 11.37
C GLU A 72 -1.43 -7.47 10.43
N ILE A 73 -1.61 -6.15 10.36
CA ILE A 73 -0.76 -5.26 9.58
C ILE A 73 -0.24 -4.16 10.50
N THR A 74 1.06 -3.90 10.41
CA THR A 74 1.66 -2.73 11.04
C THR A 74 1.70 -1.61 10.00
N GLN A 75 1.15 -0.45 10.33
CA GLN A 75 1.13 0.71 9.44
C GLN A 75 2.07 1.79 9.92
N GLU A 76 2.83 2.34 8.98
CA GLU A 76 3.73 3.45 9.18
C GLU A 76 3.41 4.53 8.16
N VAL A 77 3.30 5.79 8.61
CA VAL A 77 2.98 6.92 7.72
C VAL A 77 4.10 7.94 7.81
N VAL A 78 4.59 8.37 6.65
CA VAL A 78 5.65 9.37 6.55
C VAL A 78 5.18 10.49 5.63
N ASP A 79 5.21 11.72 6.13
CA ASP A 79 4.95 12.89 5.30
C ASP A 79 6.16 13.12 4.39
N LEU A 80 5.91 13.24 3.09
CA LEU A 80 6.99 13.45 2.15
C LEU A 80 7.28 14.93 1.97
N HIS A 81 8.56 15.26 1.93
CA HIS A 81 8.99 16.62 1.62
C HIS A 81 8.82 16.91 0.14
N SER A 82 9.17 15.96 -0.70
CA SER A 82 9.01 16.09 -2.15
C SER A 82 8.97 14.71 -2.81
N ILE A 83 8.47 14.68 -4.03
CA ILE A 83 8.49 13.50 -4.88
C ILE A 83 8.94 13.93 -6.27
N GLN A 84 9.87 13.18 -6.84
CA GLN A 84 10.41 13.46 -8.16
C GLN A 84 10.11 12.26 -9.06
N THR A 85 9.60 12.51 -10.25
CA THR A 85 9.34 11.45 -11.25
C THR A 85 9.98 11.84 -12.57
N PRO A 86 10.28 10.86 -13.45
CA PRO A 86 10.81 11.15 -14.79
C PRO A 86 9.89 12.03 -15.62
#